data_7b374e1839d3916070d552888a9006b6
#
_entry.id   7b374e1839d3916070d552888a9006b6
#
_cell.length_a   1.000
_cell.length_b   1.000
_cell.length_c   1.000
_cell.angle_alpha   90.00
_cell.angle_beta   90.00
_cell.angle_gamma   90.00
#
_symmetry.space_group_name_H-M   'P 1'
#
loop_
_entity.id
_entity.type
_entity.pdbx_description
1 polymer ?
#
loop_
_entity_poly.entity_id
_entity_poly.type
_entity_poly.pdbx_seq_one_letter_code
_entity_poly.pdbx_strand_id
1 'polypeptide(L)'
;SGVSFDSDAESDANRSVMLSLPYVEDGACSGNLLTDGLSGEGVTTDNGQWMSMRWVEFGKDYAPFMKLEFAEGKNMDAPGQILVNETFLKMMHWEDKPIGRQVRNGDRIAGNIVGVLKDFATSNAAYVAVQPMYATYLDRFSGNIQLRLKEPFDDNLKRLNEDMEKLFPTRDIVFSSFQKV
;
A
#
# COMPACT_ATOMS: atom_id res chain seq x y z
N SER A 1 13.84 -0.38 2.69
CA SER A 1 14.19 -1.79 2.49
C SER A 1 12.98 -2.65 2.78
N GLY A 2 12.72 -3.64 1.94
CA GLY A 2 11.64 -4.60 2.17
C GLY A 2 11.96 -5.51 3.35
N VAL A 3 11.02 -5.70 4.26
CA VAL A 3 11.12 -6.62 5.40
C VAL A 3 10.19 -7.79 5.15
N SER A 4 10.72 -9.01 5.29
CA SER A 4 9.94 -10.24 5.23
C SER A 4 10.06 -10.98 6.55
N PHE A 5 8.95 -11.45 7.07
CA PHE A 5 8.88 -12.29 8.26
C PHE A 5 8.47 -13.71 7.88
N ASP A 6 8.94 -14.69 8.65
CA ASP A 6 8.83 -16.10 8.27
C ASP A 6 7.41 -16.67 8.49
N SER A 7 6.59 -16.02 9.31
CA SER A 7 5.20 -16.43 9.57
C SER A 7 4.26 -15.25 9.83
N ASP A 8 2.96 -15.48 9.72
CA ASP A 8 1.94 -14.47 10.01
C ASP A 8 1.96 -14.06 11.49
N ALA A 9 2.15 -15.03 12.39
CA ALA A 9 2.26 -14.77 13.82
C ALA A 9 3.50 -13.91 14.16
N GLU A 10 4.63 -14.13 13.50
CA GLU A 10 5.83 -13.30 13.63
C GLU A 10 5.58 -11.89 13.09
N SER A 11 4.93 -11.78 11.93
CA SER A 11 4.56 -10.50 11.33
C SER A 11 3.69 -9.65 12.26
N ASP A 12 2.65 -10.22 12.85
CA ASP A 12 1.76 -9.53 13.78
C ASP A 12 2.46 -9.15 15.09
N ALA A 13 3.30 -10.02 15.64
CA ALA A 13 4.08 -9.73 16.83
C ALA A 13 5.05 -8.57 16.58
N ASN A 14 5.76 -8.57 15.47
CA ASN A 14 6.71 -7.52 15.11
C ASN A 14 6.02 -6.20 14.83
N ARG A 15 4.84 -6.21 14.19
CA ARG A 15 3.99 -5.03 14.04
C ARG A 15 3.66 -4.43 15.41
N SER A 16 3.20 -5.27 16.34
CA SER A 16 2.83 -4.84 17.69
C SER A 16 4.03 -4.23 18.43
N VAL A 17 5.21 -4.83 18.32
CA VAL A 17 6.45 -4.31 18.92
C VAL A 17 6.80 -2.94 18.33
N MET A 18 6.81 -2.80 17.01
CA MET A 18 7.18 -1.53 16.34
C MET A 18 6.19 -0.41 16.67
N LEU A 19 4.88 -0.69 16.68
CA LEU A 19 3.85 0.30 16.98
C LEU A 19 3.73 0.63 18.48
N SER A 20 4.29 -0.19 19.36
CA SER A 20 4.31 0.08 20.81
C SER A 20 5.46 1.00 21.25
N LEU A 21 6.42 1.29 20.38
CA LEU A 21 7.53 2.18 20.69
C LEU A 21 6.98 3.60 20.97
N PRO A 22 7.40 4.24 22.07
CA PRO A 22 6.74 5.46 22.56
C PRO A 22 6.89 6.67 21.64
N TYR A 23 7.85 6.63 20.72
CA TYR A 23 8.11 7.68 19.73
C TYR A 23 7.51 7.38 18.35
N VAL A 24 6.84 6.24 18.18
CA VAL A 24 6.11 5.89 16.96
C VAL A 24 4.65 6.30 17.13
N GLU A 25 4.13 7.09 16.20
CA GLU A 25 2.72 7.50 16.20
C GLU A 25 1.83 6.50 15.50
N ASP A 26 2.28 6.02 14.34
CA ASP A 26 1.50 5.17 13.45
C ASP A 26 2.42 4.40 12.49
N GLY A 27 1.89 3.35 11.87
CA GLY A 27 2.65 2.55 10.92
C GLY A 27 1.76 1.73 10.00
N ALA A 28 2.28 1.49 8.81
CA ALA A 28 1.62 0.68 7.79
C ALA A 28 2.64 -0.03 6.91
N CYS A 29 2.18 -0.93 6.07
CA CYS A 29 3.02 -1.61 5.10
C CYS A 29 2.39 -1.64 3.70
N SER A 30 3.24 -1.75 2.71
CA SER A 30 2.87 -1.92 1.30
C SER A 30 3.87 -2.84 0.60
N GLY A 31 3.45 -3.47 -0.48
CA GLY A 31 4.36 -4.25 -1.32
C GLY A 31 5.43 -3.37 -1.96
N ASN A 32 5.00 -2.27 -2.56
CA ASN A 32 5.87 -1.25 -3.16
C ASN A 32 5.58 0.12 -2.56
N LEU A 33 6.58 0.99 -2.54
CA LEU A 33 6.36 2.41 -2.24
C LEU A 33 5.66 3.08 -3.42
N LEU A 34 4.66 3.92 -3.14
CA LEU A 34 3.94 4.67 -4.18
C LEU A 34 4.86 5.60 -5.00
N THR A 35 6.00 5.98 -4.44
CA THR A 35 6.98 6.89 -5.03
C THR A 35 8.03 6.21 -5.90
N ASP A 36 8.24 4.91 -5.76
CA ASP A 36 9.31 4.18 -6.45
C ASP A 36 8.90 3.67 -7.85
N GLY A 37 7.75 4.11 -8.33
CA GLY A 37 7.14 3.59 -9.54
C GLY A 37 6.39 2.28 -9.28
N LEU A 38 5.13 2.27 -9.67
CA LEU A 38 4.28 1.10 -9.51
C LEU A 38 4.54 0.09 -10.63
N SER A 39 4.45 -1.20 -10.29
CA SER A 39 4.51 -2.26 -11.29
C SER A 39 3.34 -2.14 -12.27
N GLY A 40 3.60 -2.41 -13.54
CA GLY A 40 2.55 -2.53 -14.56
C GLY A 40 1.97 -3.93 -14.52
N GLU A 41 0.66 -4.02 -14.44
CA GLU A 41 -0.08 -5.28 -14.51
C GLU A 41 -1.20 -5.18 -15.56
N GLY A 42 -1.48 -6.31 -16.20
CA GLY A 42 -2.55 -6.39 -17.17
C GLY A 42 -3.91 -6.53 -16.52
N VAL A 43 -4.89 -5.80 -17.01
CA VAL A 43 -6.29 -5.96 -16.65
C VAL A 43 -7.10 -6.20 -17.91
N THR A 44 -8.01 -7.16 -17.85
CA THR A 44 -8.89 -7.49 -18.97
C THR A 44 -10.19 -6.70 -18.86
N THR A 45 -10.52 -5.97 -19.92
CA THR A 45 -11.77 -5.20 -20.03
C THR A 45 -12.98 -6.11 -20.31
N ASP A 46 -14.20 -5.57 -20.22
CA ASP A 46 -15.44 -6.32 -20.47
C ASP A 46 -15.52 -6.92 -21.89
N ASN A 47 -14.85 -6.30 -22.87
CA ASN A 47 -14.79 -6.80 -24.25
C ASN A 47 -13.54 -7.68 -24.51
N GLY A 48 -12.83 -8.09 -23.47
CA GLY A 48 -11.69 -9.00 -23.56
C GLY A 48 -10.36 -8.35 -23.97
N GLN A 49 -10.30 -7.03 -24.08
CA GLN A 49 -9.04 -6.33 -24.36
C GLN A 49 -8.15 -6.30 -23.12
N TRP A 50 -6.84 -6.36 -23.34
CA TRP A 50 -5.87 -6.19 -22.31
C TRP A 50 -5.46 -4.72 -22.17
N MET A 51 -5.42 -4.22 -20.94
CA MET A 51 -4.95 -2.87 -20.61
C MET A 51 -3.91 -2.92 -19.50
N SER A 52 -2.84 -2.13 -19.65
CA SER A 52 -1.83 -1.99 -18.61
C SER A 52 -2.31 -1.00 -17.56
N MET A 53 -2.33 -1.46 -16.31
CA MET A 53 -2.68 -0.67 -15.14
C MET A 53 -1.51 -0.67 -14.16
N ARG A 54 -1.48 0.28 -13.25
CA ARG A 54 -0.54 0.25 -12.13
C ARG A 54 -1.10 -0.64 -11.03
N TRP A 55 -0.21 -1.40 -10.42
CA TRP A 55 -0.55 -2.32 -9.35
C TRP A 55 0.32 -2.11 -8.12
N VAL A 56 -0.29 -2.25 -6.95
CA VAL A 56 0.38 -2.19 -5.65
C VAL A 56 -0.34 -3.08 -4.64
N GLU A 57 0.37 -3.55 -3.62
CA GLU A 57 -0.22 -4.21 -2.47
C GLU A 57 -0.29 -3.24 -1.30
N PHE A 58 -1.47 -3.09 -0.72
CA PHE A 58 -1.69 -2.30 0.49
C PHE A 58 -1.97 -3.21 1.67
N GLY A 59 -1.23 -3.01 2.76
CA GLY A 59 -1.63 -3.49 4.06
C GLY A 59 -2.93 -2.82 4.51
N LYS A 60 -3.61 -3.43 5.44
CA LYS A 60 -4.94 -2.99 5.92
C LYS A 60 -4.97 -1.53 6.42
N ASP A 61 -3.87 -1.06 7.01
CA ASP A 61 -3.78 0.30 7.56
C ASP A 61 -3.15 1.31 6.59
N TYR A 62 -2.73 0.87 5.39
CA TYR A 62 -1.95 1.71 4.48
C TYR A 62 -2.73 2.90 3.92
N ALA A 63 -3.96 2.68 3.46
CA ALA A 63 -4.78 3.77 2.90
C ALA A 63 -5.08 4.87 3.95
N PRO A 64 -5.51 4.57 5.20
CA PRO A 64 -5.65 5.58 6.23
C PRO A 64 -4.32 6.19 6.67
N PHE A 65 -3.23 5.41 6.75
CA PHE A 65 -1.89 5.93 7.06
C PHE A 65 -1.45 7.00 6.07
N MET A 66 -1.65 6.76 4.77
CA MET A 66 -1.35 7.69 3.69
C MET A 66 -2.41 8.79 3.52
N LYS A 67 -3.48 8.76 4.34
CA LYS A 67 -4.62 9.70 4.26
C LYS A 67 -5.25 9.74 2.86
N LEU A 68 -5.34 8.58 2.21
CA LEU A 68 -6.02 8.45 0.93
C LEU A 68 -7.53 8.62 1.14
N GLU A 69 -8.17 9.40 0.28
CA GLU A 69 -9.60 9.66 0.37
C GLU A 69 -10.39 8.68 -0.49
N PHE A 70 -11.51 8.21 0.05
CA PHE A 70 -12.46 7.36 -0.68
C PHE A 70 -13.52 8.21 -1.36
N ALA A 71 -13.73 7.95 -2.67
CA ALA A 71 -14.86 8.49 -3.41
C ALA A 71 -16.12 7.64 -3.20
N GLU A 72 -15.94 6.30 -3.08
CA GLU A 72 -17.03 5.34 -2.89
C GLU A 72 -16.53 4.09 -2.17
N GLY A 73 -17.43 3.38 -1.50
CA GLY A 73 -17.15 2.10 -0.85
C GLY A 73 -16.32 2.20 0.42
N LYS A 74 -15.51 1.20 0.69
CA LYS A 74 -14.74 1.04 1.94
C LYS A 74 -13.31 0.56 1.67
N ASN A 75 -12.45 0.63 2.69
CA ASN A 75 -11.12 0.05 2.65
C ASN A 75 -11.18 -1.49 2.59
N MET A 76 -10.08 -2.09 2.14
CA MET A 76 -9.89 -3.55 2.18
C MET A 76 -9.68 -4.02 3.62
N ASP A 77 -10.26 -5.17 3.94
CA ASP A 77 -10.10 -5.85 5.23
C ASP A 77 -9.83 -7.36 5.09
N ALA A 78 -9.76 -7.87 3.86
CA ALA A 78 -9.52 -9.28 3.59
C ALA A 78 -8.88 -9.51 2.20
N PRO A 79 -8.18 -10.64 1.99
CA PRO A 79 -7.73 -11.07 0.67
C PRO A 79 -8.87 -11.17 -0.34
N GLY A 80 -8.58 -10.93 -1.61
CA GLY A 80 -9.58 -10.95 -2.69
C GLY A 80 -10.38 -9.66 -2.84
N GLN A 81 -10.14 -8.68 -1.99
CA GLN A 81 -10.69 -7.33 -2.12
C GLN A 81 -9.72 -6.43 -2.87
N ILE A 82 -10.26 -5.47 -3.61
CA ILE A 82 -9.52 -4.54 -4.48
C ILE A 82 -9.95 -3.11 -4.19
N LEU A 83 -8.98 -2.19 -4.13
CA LEU A 83 -9.19 -0.76 -4.29
C LEU A 83 -8.77 -0.35 -5.70
N VAL A 84 -9.50 0.59 -6.28
CA VAL A 84 -9.15 1.23 -7.55
C VAL A 84 -9.19 2.75 -7.37
N ASN A 85 -8.50 3.50 -8.23
CA ASN A 85 -8.68 4.94 -8.28
C ASN A 85 -9.70 5.35 -9.34
N GLU A 86 -10.13 6.61 -9.33
CA GLU A 86 -11.13 7.12 -10.27
C GLU A 86 -10.64 7.03 -11.74
N THR A 87 -9.35 7.26 -11.97
CA THR A 87 -8.75 7.11 -13.31
C THR A 87 -8.84 5.68 -13.83
N PHE A 88 -8.68 4.66 -12.97
CA PHE A 88 -8.89 3.26 -13.34
C PHE A 88 -10.33 3.03 -13.85
N LEU A 89 -11.33 3.55 -13.14
CA LEU A 89 -12.74 3.40 -13.56
C LEU A 89 -13.01 4.07 -14.91
N LYS A 90 -12.47 5.26 -15.13
CA LYS A 90 -12.62 5.98 -16.42
C LYS A 90 -12.03 5.16 -17.57
N MET A 91 -10.85 4.58 -17.39
CA MET A 91 -10.20 3.76 -18.41
C MET A 91 -10.94 2.45 -18.69
N MET A 92 -11.59 1.86 -17.68
CA MET A 92 -12.39 0.65 -17.82
C MET A 92 -13.83 0.93 -18.27
N HIS A 93 -14.28 2.18 -18.27
CA HIS A 93 -15.70 2.58 -18.45
C HIS A 93 -16.62 1.92 -17.40
N TRP A 94 -16.15 1.94 -16.13
CA TRP A 94 -16.84 1.31 -15.00
C TRP A 94 -17.33 2.32 -13.96
N GLU A 95 -17.46 3.59 -14.31
CA GLU A 95 -17.92 4.65 -13.39
C GLU A 95 -19.33 4.37 -12.85
N ASP A 96 -20.16 3.66 -13.62
CA ASP A 96 -21.47 3.22 -13.15
C ASP A 96 -21.34 1.88 -12.40
N LYS A 97 -21.67 1.89 -11.11
CA LYS A 97 -21.66 0.71 -10.21
C LYS A 97 -20.32 -0.03 -10.17
N PRO A 98 -19.24 0.63 -9.74
CA PRO A 98 -17.93 -0.01 -9.66
C PRO A 98 -17.81 -1.06 -8.56
N ILE A 99 -18.52 -0.88 -7.44
CA ILE A 99 -18.42 -1.78 -6.27
C ILE A 99 -18.97 -3.17 -6.60
N GLY A 100 -18.18 -4.19 -6.28
CA GLY A 100 -18.49 -5.59 -6.55
C GLY A 100 -18.01 -6.10 -7.92
N ARG A 101 -17.55 -5.22 -8.82
CA ARG A 101 -16.96 -5.66 -10.09
C ARG A 101 -15.68 -6.44 -9.86
N GLN A 102 -15.50 -7.47 -10.67
CA GLN A 102 -14.33 -8.33 -10.63
C GLN A 102 -13.21 -7.79 -11.52
N VAL A 103 -12.03 -7.61 -10.94
CA VAL A 103 -10.80 -7.27 -11.67
C VAL A 103 -10.10 -8.56 -12.08
N ARG A 104 -9.77 -8.70 -13.37
CA ARG A 104 -9.20 -9.91 -13.96
C ARG A 104 -7.99 -9.59 -14.84
N ASN A 105 -7.06 -10.54 -14.91
CA ASN A 105 -6.01 -10.57 -15.91
C ASN A 105 -6.14 -11.91 -16.66
N GLY A 106 -6.81 -11.90 -17.81
CA GLY A 106 -7.21 -13.12 -18.50
C GLY A 106 -8.14 -13.97 -17.61
N ASP A 107 -7.76 -15.21 -17.38
CA ASP A 107 -8.50 -16.13 -16.51
C ASP A 107 -8.21 -15.96 -15.02
N ARG A 108 -7.13 -15.21 -14.68
CA ARG A 108 -6.76 -14.95 -13.29
C ARG A 108 -7.65 -13.85 -12.71
N ILE A 109 -8.28 -14.14 -11.59
CA ILE A 109 -9.06 -13.17 -10.82
C ILE A 109 -8.13 -12.49 -9.82
N ALA A 110 -7.99 -11.17 -9.90
CA ALA A 110 -7.26 -10.38 -8.91
C ALA A 110 -8.11 -10.14 -7.65
N GLY A 111 -9.40 -9.94 -7.83
CA GLY A 111 -10.35 -9.74 -6.73
C GLY A 111 -11.56 -8.91 -7.15
N ASN A 112 -12.37 -8.52 -6.16
CA ASN A 112 -13.56 -7.69 -6.34
C ASN A 112 -13.35 -6.29 -5.77
N ILE A 113 -13.79 -5.27 -6.48
CA ILE A 113 -13.71 -3.89 -6.04
C ILE A 113 -14.60 -3.69 -4.81
N VAL A 114 -14.01 -3.21 -3.72
CA VAL A 114 -14.73 -2.84 -2.48
C VAL A 114 -14.69 -1.34 -2.21
N GLY A 115 -13.75 -0.62 -2.82
CA GLY A 115 -13.61 0.82 -2.64
C GLY A 115 -12.97 1.50 -3.84
N VAL A 116 -13.33 2.76 -4.00
CA VAL A 116 -12.78 3.67 -5.01
C VAL A 116 -12.08 4.80 -4.28
N LEU A 117 -10.79 4.94 -4.56
CA LEU A 117 -9.99 6.06 -4.07
C LEU A 117 -10.14 7.26 -5.00
N LYS A 118 -10.23 8.45 -4.44
CA LYS A 118 -10.02 9.67 -5.22
C LYS A 118 -8.62 9.63 -5.85
N ASP A 119 -8.49 10.21 -7.01
CA ASP A 119 -7.18 10.31 -7.66
C ASP A 119 -6.17 11.03 -6.77
N PHE A 120 -4.98 10.50 -6.68
CA PHE A 120 -3.88 11.06 -5.91
C PHE A 120 -2.55 10.93 -6.67
N ALA A 121 -1.60 11.80 -6.37
CA ALA A 121 -0.29 11.76 -7.00
C ALA A 121 0.54 10.58 -6.45
N THR A 122 1.07 9.75 -7.34
CA THR A 122 1.97 8.63 -7.01
C THR A 122 3.46 8.99 -7.18
N SER A 123 3.76 10.19 -7.66
CA SER A 123 5.11 10.70 -7.79
C SER A 123 5.17 12.19 -7.50
N ASN A 124 6.35 12.66 -7.11
CA ASN A 124 6.62 14.07 -6.81
C ASN A 124 6.72 14.98 -8.05
N ALA A 125 6.63 14.42 -9.24
CA ALA A 125 6.66 15.23 -10.45
C ALA A 125 5.31 15.92 -10.64
N ALA A 126 5.28 17.23 -10.43
CA ALA A 126 4.09 18.09 -10.53
C ALA A 126 3.37 18.04 -11.90
N TYR A 127 3.87 17.27 -12.83
CA TYR A 127 3.39 17.14 -14.20
C TYR A 127 3.13 15.70 -14.66
N VAL A 128 3.23 14.71 -13.78
CA VAL A 128 2.89 13.32 -14.14
C VAL A 128 1.38 13.15 -14.02
N ALA A 129 0.75 12.82 -15.14
CA ALA A 129 -0.68 12.52 -15.16
C ALA A 129 -0.98 11.38 -14.17
N VAL A 130 -2.10 11.51 -13.47
CA VAL A 130 -2.62 10.44 -12.60
C VAL A 130 -2.78 9.18 -13.44
N GLN A 131 -2.20 8.07 -12.96
CA GLN A 131 -2.24 6.81 -13.68
C GLN A 131 -3.34 5.90 -13.13
N PRO A 132 -3.97 5.08 -13.99
CA PRO A 132 -4.94 4.10 -13.55
C PRO A 132 -4.26 3.07 -12.65
N MET A 133 -4.81 2.85 -11.47
CA MET A 133 -4.20 2.02 -10.45
C MET A 133 -5.23 1.13 -9.75
N TYR A 134 -4.81 -0.09 -9.42
CA TYR A 134 -5.52 -0.92 -8.46
C TYR A 134 -4.58 -1.45 -7.38
N ALA A 135 -5.14 -1.64 -6.20
CA ALA A 135 -4.44 -2.21 -5.06
C ALA A 135 -5.08 -3.53 -4.65
N THR A 136 -4.24 -4.52 -4.38
CA THR A 136 -4.62 -5.79 -3.77
C THR A 136 -4.26 -5.79 -2.28
N TYR A 137 -4.88 -6.70 -1.51
CA TYR A 137 -4.69 -6.77 -0.08
C TYR A 137 -3.41 -7.53 0.28
N LEU A 138 -2.59 -6.89 1.11
CA LEU A 138 -1.43 -7.51 1.75
C LEU A 138 -1.82 -7.88 3.18
N ASP A 139 -1.99 -9.17 3.45
CA ASP A 139 -2.50 -9.69 4.72
C ASP A 139 -1.42 -9.81 5.82
N ARG A 140 -0.17 -9.48 5.49
CA ARG A 140 0.97 -9.51 6.40
C ARG A 140 1.56 -8.12 6.60
N PHE A 141 2.07 -7.86 7.80
CA PHE A 141 2.89 -6.68 8.07
C PHE A 141 4.32 -6.91 7.57
N SER A 142 4.53 -6.78 6.28
CA SER A 142 5.77 -7.09 5.57
C SER A 142 5.96 -6.16 4.37
N GLY A 143 7.02 -6.39 3.60
CA GLY A 143 7.36 -5.55 2.46
C GLY A 143 7.97 -4.23 2.89
N ASN A 144 7.45 -3.14 2.40
CA ASN A 144 7.90 -1.79 2.78
C ASN A 144 7.10 -1.33 4.01
N ILE A 145 7.72 -1.40 5.17
CA ILE A 145 7.15 -0.89 6.42
C ILE A 145 7.45 0.60 6.51
N GLN A 146 6.42 1.39 6.79
CA GLN A 146 6.48 2.83 6.98
C GLN A 146 5.99 3.17 8.38
N LEU A 147 6.78 3.96 9.10
CA LEU A 147 6.45 4.42 10.45
C LEU A 147 6.42 5.95 10.46
N ARG A 148 5.43 6.50 11.14
CA ARG A 148 5.39 7.94 11.46
C ARG A 148 5.98 8.14 12.83
N LEU A 149 7.01 8.97 12.92
CA LEU A 149 7.69 9.28 14.16
C LEU A 149 7.21 10.61 14.74
N LYS A 150 7.18 10.68 16.06
CA LYS A 150 7.00 11.93 16.79
C LYS A 150 8.22 12.84 16.64
N GLU A 151 8.03 14.11 16.91
CA GLU A 151 9.17 15.04 17.05
C GLU A 151 9.91 14.82 18.39
N PRO A 152 11.22 15.06 18.46
CA PRO A 152 12.09 15.46 17.34
C PRO A 152 12.42 14.29 16.41
N PHE A 153 12.22 14.49 15.11
CA PHE A 153 12.26 13.40 14.12
C PHE A 153 13.62 12.71 14.01
N ASP A 154 14.71 13.51 13.88
CA ASP A 154 16.04 12.94 13.65
C ASP A 154 16.54 12.12 14.85
N ASP A 155 16.27 12.57 16.07
CA ASP A 155 16.62 11.85 17.29
C ASP A 155 15.82 10.56 17.40
N ASN A 156 14.54 10.59 17.07
CA ASN A 156 13.68 9.44 17.11
C ASN A 156 13.99 8.44 15.97
N LEU A 157 14.42 8.89 14.81
CA LEU A 157 14.90 8.00 13.75
C LEU A 157 16.18 7.27 14.16
N LYS A 158 17.12 7.97 14.79
CA LYS A 158 18.33 7.34 15.34
C LYS A 158 17.98 6.30 16.40
N ARG A 159 17.12 6.67 17.35
CA ARG A 159 16.65 5.77 18.41
C ARG A 159 15.92 4.54 17.83
N LEU A 160 15.09 4.73 16.81
CA LEU A 160 14.42 3.64 16.12
C LEU A 160 15.41 2.62 15.56
N ASN A 161 16.46 3.07 14.87
CA ASN A 161 17.46 2.17 14.31
C ASN A 161 18.27 1.43 15.41
N GLU A 162 18.60 2.11 16.49
CA GLU A 162 19.24 1.47 17.66
C GLU A 162 18.32 0.41 18.30
N ASP A 163 17.03 0.66 18.39
CA ASP A 163 16.07 -0.29 18.93
C ASP A 163 15.82 -1.46 17.96
N MET A 164 15.86 -1.23 16.64
CA MET A 164 15.76 -2.31 15.64
C MET A 164 16.94 -3.30 15.77
N GLU A 165 18.16 -2.82 15.94
CA GLU A 165 19.32 -3.68 16.17
C GLU A 165 19.17 -4.56 17.43
N LYS A 166 18.58 -4.01 18.49
CA LYS A 166 18.37 -4.74 19.75
C LYS A 166 17.21 -5.72 19.69
N LEU A 167 16.10 -5.32 19.06
CA LEU A 167 14.88 -6.12 18.98
C LEU A 167 14.96 -7.21 17.93
N PHE A 168 15.72 -6.98 16.86
CA PHE A 168 15.86 -7.87 15.71
C PHE A 168 17.33 -8.14 15.38
N PRO A 169 18.12 -8.71 16.29
CA PRO A 169 19.59 -8.82 16.13
C PRO A 169 20.01 -9.73 14.97
N THR A 170 19.13 -10.56 14.47
CA THR A 170 19.38 -11.46 13.33
C THR A 170 18.91 -10.88 11.99
N ARG A 171 18.36 -9.67 11.99
CA ARG A 171 17.80 -9.00 10.80
C ARG A 171 18.42 -7.61 10.66
N ASP A 172 18.84 -7.30 9.46
CA ASP A 172 19.35 -5.96 9.12
C ASP A 172 18.19 -5.03 8.76
N ILE A 173 17.46 -4.55 9.78
CA ILE A 173 16.34 -3.62 9.62
C ILE A 173 16.84 -2.21 9.88
N VAL A 174 16.93 -1.41 8.82
CA VAL A 174 17.33 0.00 8.88
C VAL A 174 16.24 0.87 8.27
N PHE A 175 15.75 1.82 9.06
CA PHE A 175 14.84 2.85 8.60
C PHE A 175 15.62 4.09 8.14
N SER A 176 15.17 4.68 7.07
CA SER A 176 15.64 5.97 6.58
C SER A 176 14.49 6.96 6.50
N SER A 177 14.82 8.26 6.53
CA SER A 177 13.82 9.29 6.36
C SER A 177 13.20 9.18 4.96
N PHE A 178 11.87 9.26 4.91
CA PHE A 178 11.14 9.46 3.69
C PHE A 178 10.86 10.97 3.56
N GLN A 179 11.68 11.66 2.80
CA GLN A 179 11.39 13.05 2.50
C GLN A 179 10.22 13.11 1.51
N LYS A 180 9.10 13.70 1.93
CA LYS A 180 8.17 14.27 0.97
C LYS A 180 8.95 15.39 0.25
N VAL A 181 9.42 15.10 -0.93
CA VAL A 181 9.94 16.15 -1.82
C VAL A 181 8.75 16.95 -2.35
#